data_5034cf071eba56826269576cee1015ce
#
_entry.id   5034cf071eba56826269576cee1015ce
#
_cell.length_a   1.000
_cell.length_b   1.000
_cell.length_c   1.000
_cell.angle_alpha   90.00
_cell.angle_beta   90.00
_cell.angle_gamma   90.00
#
_symmetry.space_group_name_H-M   'P 1'
#
loop_
_entity.id
_entity.type
_entity.pdbx_description
1 polymer ?
#
loop_
_entity_poly.entity_id
_entity_poly.type
_entity_poly.pdbx_seq_one_letter_code
_entity_poly.pdbx_strand_id
1 'polypeptide(L)'
;TPTMGGALILTAIAISTLLWGDLSNRFIWVVVLVTLAFGAIGFYDDWKKLVLKDSAGLAGRYKLMWQTIFGFIAAIVLFQTATSPVESELIMPFLKNVDLPLGMLQVLFTTFMIVGFSNAVNLTDGLDGLAIMPAVLVGGALGVFAYVAGNVNFSEYLGVPYVAGAGEVLVFCASIAGAGLGFLWFNTYPAQVFMGDVGALALGAALGGVAVIVRQELVLVIMGGVFVVETLSVIIQVTSFKLTGKRVFRMAPLHHHYELKGWPEPKVIVRFWIITVILVLVGLASLKIRCVRSTTSTRAKRWFSAW
;
A
#
# COMPACT_ATOMS: atom_id res chain seq x y z
N THR A 1 16.53 -11.07 -19.28
CA THR A 1 16.47 -10.96 -17.82
C THR A 1 15.31 -11.81 -17.31
N PRO A 2 15.53 -12.69 -16.29
CA PRO A 2 14.46 -13.47 -15.69
C PRO A 2 13.34 -12.57 -15.17
N THR A 3 12.11 -13.00 -15.36
CA THR A 3 10.90 -12.32 -14.89
C THR A 3 10.22 -13.15 -13.81
N MET A 4 9.14 -12.67 -13.21
CA MET A 4 8.42 -13.34 -12.11
C MET A 4 9.21 -13.43 -10.79
N GLY A 5 10.18 -12.54 -10.55
CA GLY A 5 10.87 -12.43 -9.26
C GLY A 5 9.94 -12.14 -8.08
N GLY A 6 8.74 -11.62 -8.36
CA GLY A 6 7.67 -11.47 -7.39
C GLY A 6 7.29 -12.76 -6.67
N ALA A 7 7.45 -13.93 -7.30
CA ALA A 7 7.18 -15.22 -6.65
C ALA A 7 8.13 -15.45 -5.46
N LEU A 8 9.40 -15.04 -5.57
CA LEU A 8 10.37 -15.13 -4.47
C LEU A 8 9.99 -14.17 -3.34
N ILE A 9 9.58 -12.95 -3.68
CA ILE A 9 9.09 -11.98 -2.68
C ILE A 9 7.91 -12.56 -1.90
N LEU A 10 6.91 -13.10 -2.60
CA LEU A 10 5.71 -13.66 -1.98
C LEU A 10 6.03 -14.86 -1.09
N THR A 11 6.89 -15.75 -1.56
CA THR A 11 7.31 -16.93 -0.79
C THR A 11 8.02 -16.47 0.49
N ALA A 12 8.94 -15.51 0.41
CA ALA A 12 9.64 -14.98 1.57
C ALA A 12 8.69 -14.32 2.56
N ILE A 13 7.75 -13.48 2.08
CA ILE A 13 6.72 -12.83 2.93
C ILE A 13 5.84 -13.89 3.60
N ALA A 14 5.32 -14.86 2.84
CA ALA A 14 4.40 -15.86 3.38
C ALA A 14 5.10 -16.74 4.43
N ILE A 15 6.28 -17.28 4.12
CA ILE A 15 7.04 -18.12 5.06
C ILE A 15 7.40 -17.32 6.32
N SER A 16 7.96 -16.14 6.18
CA SER A 16 8.34 -15.30 7.34
C SER A 16 7.14 -14.97 8.21
N THR A 17 6.02 -14.57 7.61
CA THR A 17 4.81 -14.22 8.36
C THR A 17 4.20 -15.43 9.07
N LEU A 18 4.16 -16.60 8.41
CA LEU A 18 3.62 -17.82 9.02
C LEU A 18 4.53 -18.40 10.12
N LEU A 19 5.84 -18.15 10.07
CA LEU A 19 6.78 -18.59 11.10
C LEU A 19 6.79 -17.69 12.35
N TRP A 20 6.64 -16.39 12.17
CA TRP A 20 6.85 -15.42 13.22
C TRP A 20 5.58 -14.69 13.68
N GLY A 21 4.50 -14.75 12.91
CA GLY A 21 3.23 -14.12 13.22
C GLY A 21 2.35 -14.99 14.12
N ASP A 22 1.50 -14.35 14.91
CA ASP A 22 0.46 -15.04 15.66
C ASP A 22 -0.65 -15.51 14.73
N LEU A 23 -0.68 -16.82 14.46
CA LEU A 23 -1.67 -17.44 13.57
C LEU A 23 -3.09 -17.48 14.15
N SER A 24 -3.27 -17.14 15.42
CA SER A 24 -4.61 -16.94 16.02
C SER A 24 -5.23 -15.58 15.61
N ASN A 25 -4.40 -14.66 15.12
CA ASN A 25 -4.81 -13.32 14.74
C ASN A 25 -5.47 -13.29 13.35
N ARG A 26 -6.72 -12.83 13.28
CA ARG A 26 -7.49 -12.70 12.02
C ARG A 26 -6.80 -11.83 10.97
N PHE A 27 -6.12 -10.76 11.38
CA PHE A 27 -5.48 -9.81 10.46
C PHE A 27 -4.32 -10.43 9.69
N ILE A 28 -3.55 -11.32 10.33
CA ILE A 28 -2.45 -12.05 9.68
C ILE A 28 -2.99 -12.87 8.50
N TRP A 29 -4.09 -13.59 8.71
CA TRP A 29 -4.70 -14.39 7.63
C TRP A 29 -5.23 -13.49 6.50
N VAL A 30 -5.88 -12.38 6.82
CA VAL A 30 -6.41 -11.47 5.81
C VAL A 30 -5.27 -10.92 4.94
N VAL A 31 -4.19 -10.38 5.53
CA VAL A 31 -3.09 -9.81 4.74
C VAL A 31 -2.34 -10.85 3.92
N VAL A 32 -2.10 -12.05 4.48
CA VAL A 32 -1.42 -13.13 3.75
C VAL A 32 -2.29 -13.63 2.59
N LEU A 33 -3.57 -13.92 2.84
CA LEU A 33 -4.46 -14.45 1.81
C LEU A 33 -4.72 -13.44 0.69
N VAL A 34 -4.91 -12.15 1.01
CA VAL A 34 -5.06 -11.09 0.01
C VAL A 34 -3.78 -11.00 -0.84
N THR A 35 -2.62 -10.97 -0.21
CA THR A 35 -1.34 -10.88 -0.91
C THR A 35 -1.12 -12.06 -1.85
N LEU A 36 -1.39 -13.28 -1.38
CA LEU A 36 -1.27 -14.49 -2.20
C LEU A 36 -2.31 -14.55 -3.32
N ALA A 37 -3.56 -14.14 -3.07
CA ALA A 37 -4.61 -14.11 -4.09
C ALA A 37 -4.27 -13.14 -5.22
N PHE A 38 -3.80 -11.93 -4.88
CA PHE A 38 -3.38 -10.96 -5.90
C PHE A 38 -2.10 -11.40 -6.61
N GLY A 39 -1.18 -12.04 -5.89
CA GLY A 39 -0.02 -12.69 -6.48
C GLY A 39 -0.38 -13.79 -7.46
N ALA A 40 -1.39 -14.60 -7.16
CA ALA A 40 -1.88 -15.66 -8.06
C ALA A 40 -2.49 -15.08 -9.34
N ILE A 41 -3.20 -13.94 -9.27
CA ILE A 41 -3.69 -13.22 -10.46
C ILE A 41 -2.51 -12.77 -11.32
N GLY A 42 -1.49 -12.16 -10.71
CA GLY A 42 -0.28 -11.73 -11.41
C GLY A 42 0.50 -12.91 -11.99
N PHE A 43 0.61 -13.99 -11.23
CA PHE A 43 1.26 -15.22 -11.69
C PHE A 43 0.59 -15.78 -12.95
N TYR A 44 -0.73 -15.84 -12.97
CA TYR A 44 -1.47 -16.33 -14.12
C TYR A 44 -1.29 -15.41 -15.35
N ASP A 45 -1.24 -14.08 -15.14
CA ASP A 45 -0.97 -13.11 -16.20
C ASP A 45 0.43 -13.29 -16.79
N ASP A 46 1.45 -13.32 -15.93
CA ASP A 46 2.85 -13.51 -16.34
C ASP A 46 3.08 -14.90 -16.99
N TRP A 47 2.45 -15.94 -16.44
CA TRP A 47 2.52 -17.30 -16.99
C TRP A 47 1.95 -17.37 -18.43
N LYS A 48 0.83 -16.70 -18.68
CA LYS A 48 0.27 -16.59 -20.04
C LYS A 48 1.24 -15.91 -20.99
N LYS A 49 1.86 -14.81 -20.57
CA LYS A 49 2.81 -14.05 -21.38
C LYS A 49 4.07 -14.85 -21.72
N LEU A 50 4.60 -15.59 -20.73
CA LEU A 50 5.90 -16.26 -20.85
C LEU A 50 5.79 -17.69 -21.40
N VAL A 51 4.88 -18.50 -20.89
CA VAL A 51 4.77 -19.92 -21.23
C VAL A 51 3.87 -20.14 -22.45
N LEU A 52 2.68 -19.49 -22.46
CA LEU A 52 1.76 -19.59 -23.58
C LEU A 52 2.10 -18.62 -24.72
N LYS A 53 3.11 -17.75 -24.53
CA LYS A 53 3.54 -16.73 -25.51
C LYS A 53 2.40 -15.84 -26.01
N ASP A 54 1.36 -15.67 -25.16
CA ASP A 54 0.25 -14.77 -25.42
C ASP A 54 0.64 -13.36 -24.89
N SER A 55 1.11 -12.52 -25.78
CA SER A 55 1.58 -11.18 -25.43
C SER A 55 0.50 -10.28 -24.81
N ALA A 56 -0.78 -10.61 -25.00
CA ALA A 56 -1.90 -9.89 -24.40
C ALA A 56 -2.11 -10.25 -22.92
N GLY A 57 -1.60 -11.40 -22.47
CA GLY A 57 -1.75 -11.88 -21.10
C GLY A 57 -3.21 -12.08 -20.69
N LEU A 58 -3.53 -11.76 -19.43
CA LEU A 58 -4.90 -11.75 -18.94
C LEU A 58 -5.58 -10.42 -19.31
N ALA A 59 -6.70 -10.48 -20.06
CA ALA A 59 -7.40 -9.26 -20.44
C ALA A 59 -7.76 -8.42 -19.19
N GLY A 60 -7.49 -7.11 -19.25
CA GLY A 60 -7.58 -6.20 -18.11
C GLY A 60 -8.92 -6.25 -17.36
N ARG A 61 -10.05 -6.49 -18.09
CA ARG A 61 -11.38 -6.66 -17.48
C ARG A 61 -11.46 -7.88 -16.54
N TYR A 62 -10.85 -9.00 -16.89
CA TYR A 62 -10.83 -10.19 -16.05
C TYR A 62 -9.86 -10.04 -14.89
N LYS A 63 -8.72 -9.37 -15.11
CA LYS A 63 -7.77 -9.02 -14.07
C LYS A 63 -8.45 -8.16 -13.00
N LEU A 64 -9.11 -7.08 -13.40
CA LEU A 64 -9.83 -6.19 -12.50
C LEU A 64 -11.01 -6.91 -11.79
N MET A 65 -11.73 -7.76 -12.50
CA MET A 65 -12.83 -8.55 -11.94
C MET A 65 -12.35 -9.43 -10.78
N TRP A 66 -11.29 -10.23 -10.98
CA TRP A 66 -10.76 -11.08 -9.94
C TRP A 66 -10.17 -10.31 -8.76
N GLN A 67 -9.47 -9.21 -9.02
CA GLN A 67 -8.99 -8.31 -7.98
C GLN A 67 -10.16 -7.76 -7.15
N THR A 68 -11.23 -7.33 -7.80
CA THR A 68 -12.43 -6.81 -7.13
C THR A 68 -13.10 -7.90 -6.28
N ILE A 69 -13.23 -9.13 -6.79
CA ILE A 69 -13.81 -10.25 -6.04
C ILE A 69 -13.00 -10.54 -4.77
N PHE A 70 -11.68 -10.73 -4.88
CA PHE A 70 -10.84 -11.03 -3.71
C PHE A 70 -10.73 -9.85 -2.75
N GLY A 71 -10.65 -8.61 -3.26
CA GLY A 71 -10.66 -7.41 -2.43
C GLY A 71 -11.99 -7.24 -1.69
N PHE A 72 -13.11 -7.53 -2.34
CA PHE A 72 -14.44 -7.47 -1.74
C PHE A 72 -14.65 -8.54 -0.66
N ILE A 73 -14.18 -9.77 -0.90
CA ILE A 73 -14.20 -10.85 0.12
C ILE A 73 -13.41 -10.42 1.35
N ALA A 74 -12.19 -9.91 1.16
CA ALA A 74 -11.37 -9.42 2.26
C ALA A 74 -12.04 -8.28 3.03
N ALA A 75 -12.67 -7.35 2.31
CA ALA A 75 -13.40 -6.23 2.90
C ALA A 75 -14.61 -6.72 3.73
N ILE A 76 -15.37 -7.70 3.25
CA ILE A 76 -16.47 -8.31 4.00
C ILE A 76 -15.95 -9.01 5.26
N VAL A 77 -14.87 -9.78 5.16
CA VAL A 77 -14.28 -10.48 6.30
C VAL A 77 -13.86 -9.48 7.37
N LEU A 78 -13.15 -8.41 6.99
CA LEU A 78 -12.73 -7.35 7.92
C LEU A 78 -13.95 -6.67 8.57
N PHE A 79 -15.00 -6.36 7.80
CA PHE A 79 -16.19 -5.71 8.30
C PHE A 79 -16.99 -6.59 9.26
N GLN A 80 -17.19 -7.88 8.93
CA GLN A 80 -17.95 -8.81 9.77
C GLN A 80 -17.22 -9.24 11.03
N THR A 81 -15.88 -9.27 10.98
CA THR A 81 -15.06 -9.63 12.14
C THR A 81 -14.65 -8.42 12.96
N ALA A 82 -15.12 -7.21 12.64
CA ALA A 82 -14.83 -6.00 13.40
C ALA A 82 -15.31 -6.13 14.84
N THR A 83 -14.45 -5.81 15.78
CA THR A 83 -14.71 -5.90 17.23
C THR A 83 -14.98 -4.53 17.87
N SER A 84 -14.65 -3.46 17.14
CA SER A 84 -14.79 -2.08 17.59
C SER A 84 -15.40 -1.20 16.50
N PRO A 85 -16.26 -0.21 16.83
CA PRO A 85 -16.78 0.77 15.88
C PRO A 85 -15.71 1.50 15.08
N VAL A 86 -14.54 1.75 15.68
CA VAL A 86 -13.39 2.38 15.06
C VAL A 86 -12.94 1.67 13.77
N GLU A 87 -13.14 0.36 13.69
CA GLU A 87 -12.78 -0.42 12.50
C GLU A 87 -13.66 -0.12 11.27
N SER A 88 -14.73 0.65 11.43
CA SER A 88 -15.62 1.11 10.34
C SER A 88 -15.62 2.63 10.13
N GLU A 89 -14.69 3.35 10.76
CA GLU A 89 -14.54 4.80 10.66
C GLU A 89 -13.35 5.17 9.77
N LEU A 90 -13.50 6.18 8.93
CA LEU A 90 -12.41 6.78 8.18
C LEU A 90 -11.77 7.88 8.99
N ILE A 91 -10.48 7.72 9.24
CA ILE A 91 -9.71 8.63 10.08
C ILE A 91 -9.03 9.69 9.23
N MET A 92 -9.28 10.97 9.54
CA MET A 92 -8.63 12.07 8.86
C MET A 92 -7.21 12.30 9.41
N PRO A 93 -6.16 12.20 8.57
CA PRO A 93 -4.81 12.56 9.00
C PRO A 93 -4.75 14.06 9.34
N PHE A 94 -3.89 14.43 10.29
CA PHE A 94 -3.67 15.81 10.75
C PHE A 94 -4.87 16.49 11.45
N LEU A 95 -6.09 15.95 11.35
CA LEU A 95 -7.28 16.45 12.05
C LEU A 95 -7.61 15.52 13.21
N LYS A 96 -7.77 16.11 14.40
CA LYS A 96 -8.17 15.37 15.59
C LYS A 96 -9.69 15.40 15.74
N ASN A 97 -10.27 14.27 16.16
CA ASN A 97 -11.72 14.11 16.37
C ASN A 97 -12.58 14.35 15.11
N VAL A 98 -12.02 14.13 13.93
CA VAL A 98 -12.76 14.10 12.67
C VAL A 98 -12.69 12.69 12.14
N ASP A 99 -13.59 11.85 12.65
CA ASP A 99 -13.73 10.47 12.22
C ASP A 99 -15.08 10.36 11.50
N LEU A 100 -15.06 9.82 10.28
CA LEU A 100 -16.25 9.69 9.45
C LEU A 100 -16.74 8.24 9.53
N PRO A 101 -17.88 7.97 10.17
CA PRO A 101 -18.44 6.64 10.21
C PRO A 101 -18.94 6.25 8.81
N LEU A 102 -18.26 5.32 8.16
CA LEU A 102 -18.61 4.83 6.82
C LEU A 102 -19.67 3.74 6.84
N GLY A 103 -19.81 3.02 7.97
CA GLY A 103 -20.72 1.88 8.05
C GLY A 103 -20.49 0.88 6.91
N MET A 104 -21.53 0.48 6.18
CA MET A 104 -21.40 -0.45 5.06
C MET A 104 -20.57 0.08 3.88
N LEU A 105 -20.43 1.42 3.72
CA LEU A 105 -19.58 2.00 2.70
C LEU A 105 -18.09 1.66 2.92
N GLN A 106 -17.72 1.28 4.16
CA GLN A 106 -16.37 0.80 4.47
C GLN A 106 -15.96 -0.40 3.60
N VAL A 107 -16.90 -1.31 3.29
CA VAL A 107 -16.61 -2.47 2.44
C VAL A 107 -16.19 -2.04 1.03
N LEU A 108 -16.91 -1.08 0.45
CA LEU A 108 -16.56 -0.55 -0.88
C LEU A 108 -15.24 0.22 -0.84
N PHE A 109 -15.04 1.02 0.20
CA PHE A 109 -13.83 1.81 0.37
C PHE A 109 -12.58 0.92 0.59
N THR A 110 -12.70 -0.12 1.43
CA THR A 110 -11.65 -1.14 1.61
C THR A 110 -11.31 -1.84 0.30
N THR A 111 -12.33 -2.27 -0.45
CA THR A 111 -12.13 -2.89 -1.76
C THR A 111 -11.38 -1.94 -2.70
N PHE A 112 -11.80 -0.67 -2.75
CA PHE A 112 -11.15 0.35 -3.55
C PHE A 112 -9.68 0.56 -3.16
N MET A 113 -9.37 0.60 -1.86
CA MET A 113 -8.00 0.76 -1.37
C MET A 113 -7.11 -0.42 -1.78
N ILE A 114 -7.57 -1.66 -1.58
CA ILE A 114 -6.81 -2.86 -1.93
C ILE A 114 -6.57 -2.94 -3.45
N VAL A 115 -7.63 -2.82 -4.25
CA VAL A 115 -7.54 -2.92 -5.71
C VAL A 115 -6.81 -1.73 -6.31
N GLY A 116 -7.07 -0.53 -5.79
CA GLY A 116 -6.46 0.71 -6.26
C GLY A 116 -4.95 0.70 -6.07
N PHE A 117 -4.47 0.37 -4.85
CA PHE A 117 -3.03 0.29 -4.59
C PHE A 117 -2.36 -0.88 -5.30
N SER A 118 -3.06 -2.02 -5.46
CA SER A 118 -2.55 -3.13 -6.29
C SER A 118 -2.20 -2.67 -7.70
N ASN A 119 -3.12 -1.99 -8.36
CA ASN A 119 -2.88 -1.49 -9.71
C ASN A 119 -1.90 -0.30 -9.74
N ALA A 120 -1.88 0.52 -8.70
CA ALA A 120 -0.97 1.66 -8.61
C ALA A 120 0.50 1.22 -8.52
N VAL A 121 0.80 0.22 -7.69
CA VAL A 121 2.15 -0.36 -7.62
C VAL A 121 2.51 -1.03 -8.93
N ASN A 122 1.58 -1.77 -9.55
CA ASN A 122 1.81 -2.41 -10.85
C ASN A 122 2.10 -1.41 -11.98
N LEU A 123 1.41 -0.28 -12.02
CA LEU A 123 1.68 0.79 -12.99
C LEU A 123 3.03 1.49 -12.75
N THR A 124 3.54 1.47 -11.51
CA THR A 124 4.82 2.08 -11.16
C THR A 124 6.00 1.16 -11.44
N ASP A 125 5.78 -0.15 -11.58
CA ASP A 125 6.82 -1.16 -11.85
C ASP A 125 7.26 -1.16 -13.32
N GLY A 126 7.67 0.01 -13.82
CA GLY A 126 8.12 0.20 -15.19
C GLY A 126 9.62 0.41 -15.36
N LEU A 127 10.37 0.67 -14.27
CA LEU A 127 11.83 0.84 -14.26
C LEU A 127 12.46 0.01 -13.14
N ASP A 128 13.74 -0.35 -13.33
CA ASP A 128 14.51 -1.18 -12.42
C ASP A 128 14.53 -0.65 -10.98
N GLY A 129 13.94 -1.39 -10.03
CA GLY A 129 13.90 -0.99 -8.62
C GLY A 129 12.96 0.16 -8.27
N LEU A 130 12.23 0.73 -9.24
CA LEU A 130 11.39 1.90 -9.03
C LEU A 130 10.24 1.61 -8.07
N ALA A 131 9.54 0.49 -8.21
CA ALA A 131 8.37 0.16 -7.40
C ALA A 131 8.73 -0.49 -6.06
N ILE A 132 9.76 -1.33 -6.02
CA ILE A 132 10.06 -2.14 -4.83
C ILE A 132 10.56 -1.29 -3.65
N MET A 133 11.45 -0.31 -3.87
CA MET A 133 11.95 0.52 -2.77
C MET A 133 10.86 1.40 -2.14
N PRO A 134 10.01 2.10 -2.89
CA PRO A 134 8.82 2.75 -2.33
C PRO A 134 7.90 1.79 -1.56
N ALA A 135 7.69 0.56 -2.05
CA ALA A 135 6.87 -0.42 -1.34
C ALA A 135 7.50 -0.83 0.01
N VAL A 136 8.82 -1.01 0.07
CA VAL A 136 9.57 -1.26 1.32
C VAL A 136 9.43 -0.09 2.30
N LEU A 137 9.62 1.14 1.84
CA LEU A 137 9.54 2.33 2.68
C LEU A 137 8.14 2.54 3.26
N VAL A 138 7.11 2.43 2.41
CA VAL A 138 5.70 2.57 2.82
C VAL A 138 5.29 1.41 3.72
N GLY A 139 5.65 0.17 3.38
CA GLY A 139 5.38 -1.02 4.19
C GLY A 139 6.02 -0.92 5.58
N GLY A 140 7.27 -0.48 5.66
CA GLY A 140 7.95 -0.24 6.95
C GLY A 140 7.26 0.84 7.79
N ALA A 141 6.84 1.94 7.17
CA ALA A 141 6.10 3.00 7.85
C ALA A 141 4.72 2.51 8.34
N LEU A 142 3.99 1.76 7.53
CA LEU A 142 2.73 1.13 7.95
C LEU A 142 2.94 0.16 9.12
N GLY A 143 4.10 -0.53 9.18
CA GLY A 143 4.48 -1.34 10.33
C GLY A 143 4.59 -0.53 11.63
N VAL A 144 5.14 0.69 11.55
CA VAL A 144 5.15 1.62 12.71
C VAL A 144 3.73 1.97 13.13
N PHE A 145 2.84 2.28 12.17
CA PHE A 145 1.43 2.53 12.48
C PHE A 145 0.73 1.30 13.07
N ALA A 146 1.03 0.10 12.57
CA ALA A 146 0.50 -1.15 13.10
C ALA A 146 0.89 -1.35 14.58
N TYR A 147 2.15 -1.13 14.91
CA TYR A 147 2.65 -1.20 16.28
C TYR A 147 1.96 -0.18 17.19
N VAL A 148 1.82 1.07 16.73
CA VAL A 148 1.17 2.14 17.48
C VAL A 148 -0.32 1.85 17.68
N ALA A 149 -1.05 1.50 16.62
CA ALA A 149 -2.48 1.24 16.69
C ALA A 149 -2.81 -0.03 17.51
N GLY A 150 -1.92 -1.01 17.53
CA GLY A 150 -2.07 -2.25 18.29
C GLY A 150 -1.65 -2.16 19.77
N ASN A 151 -1.11 -1.03 20.23
CA ASN A 151 -0.65 -0.84 21.60
C ASN A 151 -1.47 0.25 22.31
N VAL A 152 -2.14 -0.11 23.41
CA VAL A 152 -3.03 0.79 24.17
C VAL A 152 -2.30 2.06 24.63
N ASN A 153 -1.10 1.93 25.18
CA ASN A 153 -0.36 3.08 25.71
C ASN A 153 0.08 4.05 24.60
N PHE A 154 0.58 3.51 23.48
CA PHE A 154 1.02 4.35 22.35
C PHE A 154 -0.15 4.95 21.59
N SER A 155 -1.24 4.22 21.42
CA SER A 155 -2.44 4.72 20.75
C SER A 155 -3.06 5.88 21.54
N GLU A 156 -3.17 5.75 22.86
CA GLU A 156 -3.67 6.83 23.73
C GLU A 156 -2.72 8.04 23.71
N TYR A 157 -1.42 7.82 23.90
CA TYR A 157 -0.43 8.90 23.90
C TYR A 157 -0.40 9.68 22.60
N LEU A 158 -0.47 9.01 21.44
CA LEU A 158 -0.40 9.62 20.12
C LEU A 158 -1.77 10.07 19.57
N GLY A 159 -2.86 9.73 20.25
CA GLY A 159 -4.22 10.04 19.81
C GLY A 159 -4.60 9.31 18.51
N VAL A 160 -4.08 8.10 18.33
CA VAL A 160 -4.42 7.20 17.24
C VAL A 160 -5.44 6.19 17.77
N PRO A 161 -6.44 5.80 16.97
CA PRO A 161 -7.39 4.79 17.41
C PRO A 161 -6.72 3.45 17.72
N TYR A 162 -7.12 2.85 18.83
CA TYR A 162 -6.68 1.51 19.20
C TYR A 162 -7.45 0.45 18.41
N VAL A 163 -6.71 -0.44 17.75
CA VAL A 163 -7.25 -1.61 17.04
C VAL A 163 -6.62 -2.87 17.62
N ALA A 164 -7.44 -3.63 18.35
CA ALA A 164 -6.97 -4.85 19.02
C ALA A 164 -6.41 -5.86 18.00
N GLY A 165 -5.18 -6.32 18.21
CA GLY A 165 -4.49 -7.26 17.34
C GLY A 165 -3.79 -6.66 16.12
N ALA A 166 -3.96 -5.36 15.81
CA ALA A 166 -3.27 -4.74 14.68
C ALA A 166 -1.73 -4.73 14.83
N GLY A 167 -1.22 -4.79 16.06
CA GLY A 167 0.22 -4.82 16.33
C GLY A 167 0.95 -6.00 15.67
N GLU A 168 0.30 -7.14 15.54
CA GLU A 168 0.88 -8.32 14.88
C GLU A 168 1.15 -8.12 13.39
N VAL A 169 0.43 -7.20 12.75
CA VAL A 169 0.64 -6.88 11.34
C VAL A 169 2.04 -6.27 11.11
N LEU A 170 2.72 -5.79 12.18
CA LEU A 170 4.13 -5.39 12.11
C LEU A 170 5.02 -6.51 11.57
N VAL A 171 4.79 -7.77 11.97
CA VAL A 171 5.56 -8.92 11.50
C VAL A 171 5.44 -9.08 9.98
N PHE A 172 4.23 -8.93 9.47
CA PHE A 172 3.96 -8.93 8.03
C PHE A 172 4.63 -7.74 7.31
N CYS A 173 4.56 -6.54 7.87
CA CYS A 173 5.25 -5.36 7.31
C CYS A 173 6.78 -5.53 7.31
N ALA A 174 7.34 -6.09 8.38
CA ALA A 174 8.76 -6.40 8.47
C ALA A 174 9.18 -7.46 7.41
N SER A 175 8.33 -8.45 7.16
CA SER A 175 8.57 -9.44 6.11
C SER A 175 8.54 -8.82 4.70
N ILE A 176 7.63 -7.86 4.44
CA ILE A 176 7.65 -7.07 3.20
C ILE A 176 8.97 -6.31 3.06
N ALA A 177 9.41 -5.65 4.13
CA ALA A 177 10.65 -4.88 4.11
C ALA A 177 11.86 -5.78 3.85
N GLY A 178 11.97 -6.90 4.55
CA GLY A 178 13.07 -7.86 4.39
C GLY A 178 13.09 -8.50 3.00
N ALA A 179 11.95 -9.02 2.54
CA ALA A 179 11.83 -9.63 1.22
C ALA A 179 12.08 -8.60 0.09
N GLY A 180 11.55 -7.38 0.26
CA GLY A 180 11.72 -6.31 -0.71
C GLY A 180 13.17 -5.83 -0.81
N LEU A 181 13.88 -5.65 0.31
CA LEU A 181 15.30 -5.29 0.31
C LEU A 181 16.17 -6.41 -0.28
N GLY A 182 15.87 -7.68 0.06
CA GLY A 182 16.56 -8.82 -0.52
C GLY A 182 16.35 -8.91 -2.03
N PHE A 183 15.14 -8.64 -2.51
CA PHE A 183 14.85 -8.60 -3.94
C PHE A 183 15.50 -7.40 -4.63
N LEU A 184 15.49 -6.22 -3.99
CA LEU A 184 16.10 -5.00 -4.52
C LEU A 184 17.59 -5.17 -4.82
N TRP A 185 18.30 -6.02 -4.06
CA TRP A 185 19.71 -6.32 -4.31
C TRP A 185 19.97 -6.79 -5.74
N PHE A 186 19.02 -7.52 -6.32
CA PHE A 186 19.10 -8.03 -7.69
C PHE A 186 18.31 -7.21 -8.71
N ASN A 187 17.39 -6.36 -8.24
CA ASN A 187 16.51 -5.56 -9.09
C ASN A 187 16.96 -4.09 -9.25
N THR A 188 18.05 -3.67 -8.55
CA THR A 188 18.67 -2.36 -8.81
C THR A 188 19.23 -2.28 -10.23
N TYR A 189 19.18 -1.06 -10.79
CA TYR A 189 19.67 -0.80 -12.13
C TYR A 189 21.19 -1.09 -12.30
N PRO A 190 21.63 -1.86 -13.31
CA PRO A 190 20.80 -2.62 -14.26
C PRO A 190 20.26 -3.93 -13.63
N ALA A 191 18.96 -4.16 -13.72
CA ALA A 191 18.31 -5.28 -13.05
C ALA A 191 18.74 -6.63 -13.59
N GLN A 192 18.99 -7.56 -12.67
CA GLN A 192 19.28 -8.98 -12.97
C GLN A 192 17.98 -9.81 -12.98
N VAL A 193 16.93 -9.35 -12.28
CA VAL A 193 15.63 -10.01 -12.18
C VAL A 193 14.52 -8.97 -12.16
N PHE A 194 13.44 -9.18 -12.94
CA PHE A 194 12.25 -8.34 -12.89
C PHE A 194 11.19 -8.89 -11.95
N MET A 195 10.46 -8.01 -11.27
CA MET A 195 9.43 -8.36 -10.31
C MET A 195 8.22 -9.02 -10.99
N GLY A 196 7.73 -8.42 -12.07
CA GLY A 196 6.57 -8.86 -12.81
C GLY A 196 5.24 -8.56 -12.09
N ASP A 197 4.14 -8.88 -12.77
CA ASP A 197 2.79 -8.67 -12.24
C ASP A 197 2.53 -9.45 -10.96
N VAL A 198 3.21 -10.59 -10.77
CA VAL A 198 3.16 -11.40 -9.53
C VAL A 198 3.45 -10.56 -8.30
N GLY A 199 4.60 -9.89 -8.30
CA GLY A 199 5.05 -9.12 -7.14
C GLY A 199 4.36 -7.77 -7.03
N ALA A 200 4.21 -7.07 -8.14
CA ALA A 200 3.67 -5.72 -8.16
C ALA A 200 2.22 -5.66 -7.67
N LEU A 201 1.35 -6.55 -8.18
CA LEU A 201 -0.05 -6.62 -7.74
C LEU A 201 -0.18 -7.03 -6.28
N ALA A 202 0.61 -8.01 -5.86
CA ALA A 202 0.57 -8.52 -4.50
C ALA A 202 1.03 -7.50 -3.47
N LEU A 203 2.16 -6.82 -3.72
CA LEU A 203 2.69 -5.79 -2.81
C LEU A 203 1.72 -4.62 -2.68
N GLY A 204 1.13 -4.15 -3.79
CA GLY A 204 0.16 -3.07 -3.74
C GLY A 204 -1.09 -3.46 -2.95
N ALA A 205 -1.62 -4.68 -3.13
CA ALA A 205 -2.75 -5.20 -2.36
C ALA A 205 -2.39 -5.37 -0.88
N ALA A 206 -1.17 -5.82 -0.57
CA ALA A 206 -0.64 -5.91 0.78
C ALA A 206 -0.64 -4.55 1.49
N LEU A 207 -0.08 -3.51 0.85
CA LEU A 207 -0.04 -2.16 1.40
C LEU A 207 -1.46 -1.60 1.64
N GLY A 208 -2.38 -1.79 0.67
CA GLY A 208 -3.78 -1.40 0.81
C GLY A 208 -4.47 -2.11 1.97
N GLY A 209 -4.28 -3.43 2.09
CA GLY A 209 -4.83 -4.25 3.16
C GLY A 209 -4.32 -3.85 4.56
N VAL A 210 -3.02 -3.66 4.70
CA VAL A 210 -2.42 -3.18 5.96
C VAL A 210 -2.97 -1.82 6.35
N ALA A 211 -3.03 -0.86 5.42
CA ALA A 211 -3.51 0.48 5.70
C ALA A 211 -4.95 0.50 6.21
N VAL A 212 -5.82 -0.35 5.65
CA VAL A 212 -7.21 -0.51 6.12
C VAL A 212 -7.25 -1.10 7.52
N ILE A 213 -6.44 -2.11 7.82
CA ILE A 213 -6.39 -2.73 9.16
C ILE A 213 -5.95 -1.72 10.22
N VAL A 214 -4.89 -0.94 9.92
CA VAL A 214 -4.37 0.05 10.87
C VAL A 214 -5.10 1.39 10.82
N ARG A 215 -6.19 1.50 10.04
CA ARG A 215 -7.02 2.71 9.87
C ARG A 215 -6.23 3.94 9.40
N GLN A 216 -5.29 3.73 8.49
CA GLN A 216 -4.41 4.77 7.95
C GLN A 216 -4.51 4.87 6.42
N GLU A 217 -5.70 4.73 5.89
CA GLU A 217 -5.96 4.69 4.44
C GLU A 217 -5.53 6.00 3.76
N LEU A 218 -5.90 7.14 4.34
CA LEU A 218 -5.54 8.45 3.79
C LEU A 218 -4.04 8.77 4.01
N VAL A 219 -3.45 8.25 5.09
CA VAL A 219 -1.99 8.35 5.29
C VAL A 219 -1.26 7.51 4.25
N LEU A 220 -1.77 6.32 3.89
CA LEU A 220 -1.23 5.53 2.79
C LEU A 220 -1.26 6.31 1.47
N VAL A 221 -2.35 7.03 1.16
CA VAL A 221 -2.43 7.88 -0.06
C VAL A 221 -1.31 8.93 -0.07
N ILE A 222 -0.94 9.47 1.09
CA ILE A 222 0.17 10.44 1.22
C ILE A 222 1.51 9.73 1.08
N MET A 223 1.78 8.70 1.90
CA MET A 223 3.06 7.98 1.89
C MET A 223 3.33 7.29 0.56
N GLY A 224 2.29 6.69 -0.02
CA GLY A 224 2.31 6.07 -1.35
C GLY A 224 2.07 7.05 -2.50
N GLY A 225 2.28 8.36 -2.28
CA GLY A 225 1.94 9.40 -3.26
C GLY A 225 2.63 9.22 -4.61
N VAL A 226 3.79 8.58 -4.67
CA VAL A 226 4.44 8.21 -5.93
C VAL A 226 3.54 7.26 -6.72
N PHE A 227 3.02 6.20 -6.13
CA PHE A 227 2.10 5.25 -6.76
C PHE A 227 0.81 5.94 -7.21
N VAL A 228 0.28 6.84 -6.35
CA VAL A 228 -0.93 7.60 -6.64
C VAL A 228 -0.75 8.52 -7.83
N VAL A 229 0.36 9.28 -7.88
CA VAL A 229 0.64 10.24 -8.95
C VAL A 229 0.91 9.52 -10.29
N GLU A 230 1.62 8.39 -10.26
CA GLU A 230 1.81 7.54 -11.44
C GLU A 230 0.47 7.08 -12.01
N THR A 231 -0.43 6.56 -11.17
CA THR A 231 -1.77 6.12 -11.57
C THR A 231 -2.62 7.27 -12.09
N LEU A 232 -2.63 8.40 -11.38
CA LEU A 232 -3.37 9.60 -11.80
C LEU A 232 -2.87 10.11 -13.14
N SER A 233 -1.57 10.04 -13.42
CA SER A 233 -1.02 10.45 -14.71
C SER A 233 -1.58 9.62 -15.87
N VAL A 234 -1.76 8.30 -15.66
CA VAL A 234 -2.37 7.41 -16.65
C VAL A 234 -3.86 7.75 -16.84
N ILE A 235 -4.59 7.92 -15.74
CA ILE A 235 -6.02 8.28 -15.80
C ILE A 235 -6.23 9.59 -16.55
N ILE A 236 -5.46 10.63 -16.21
CA ILE A 236 -5.52 11.94 -16.85
C ILE A 236 -5.18 11.82 -18.33
N GLN A 237 -4.11 11.10 -18.67
CA GLN A 237 -3.68 10.92 -20.06
C GLN A 237 -4.75 10.22 -20.90
N VAL A 238 -5.28 9.10 -20.40
CA VAL A 238 -6.30 8.31 -21.11
C VAL A 238 -7.60 9.10 -21.27
N THR A 239 -8.03 9.78 -20.21
CA THR A 239 -9.25 10.59 -20.21
C THR A 239 -9.12 11.77 -21.17
N SER A 240 -8.02 12.52 -21.10
CA SER A 240 -7.75 13.64 -22.02
C SER A 240 -7.71 13.17 -23.48
N PHE A 241 -7.01 12.07 -23.75
CA PHE A 241 -6.92 11.55 -25.11
C PHE A 241 -8.28 11.09 -25.66
N LYS A 242 -9.10 10.44 -24.85
CA LYS A 242 -10.45 10.01 -25.25
C LYS A 242 -11.40 11.18 -25.49
N LEU A 243 -11.31 12.25 -24.68
CA LEU A 243 -12.22 13.39 -24.76
C LEU A 243 -11.77 14.47 -25.78
N THR A 244 -10.48 14.70 -25.89
CA THR A 244 -9.95 15.84 -26.67
C THR A 244 -9.02 15.44 -27.82
N GLY A 245 -8.63 14.16 -27.93
CA GLY A 245 -7.61 13.69 -28.87
C GLY A 245 -6.19 14.17 -28.56
N LYS A 246 -5.97 14.90 -27.45
CA LYS A 246 -4.67 15.49 -27.10
C LYS A 246 -4.03 14.77 -25.92
N ARG A 247 -2.70 14.62 -25.97
CA ARG A 247 -1.90 14.08 -24.85
C ARG A 247 -1.50 15.20 -23.91
N VAL A 248 -1.67 15.00 -22.60
CA VAL A 248 -1.21 15.92 -21.54
C VAL A 248 0.28 15.71 -21.28
N PHE A 249 0.69 14.45 -21.16
CA PHE A 249 2.09 14.06 -20.95
C PHE A 249 2.69 13.50 -22.25
N ARG A 250 4.02 13.54 -22.37
CA ARG A 250 4.71 12.89 -23.51
C ARG A 250 4.39 11.40 -23.56
N MET A 251 4.40 10.78 -22.39
CA MET A 251 3.98 9.40 -22.14
C MET A 251 3.48 9.29 -20.69
N ALA A 252 2.60 8.37 -20.40
CA ALA A 252 2.18 7.98 -19.05
C ALA A 252 2.44 6.49 -18.89
N PRO A 253 2.83 6.03 -17.69
CA PRO A 253 3.02 6.77 -16.43
C PRO A 253 4.15 7.82 -16.46
N LEU A 254 4.28 8.64 -15.36
CA LEU A 254 5.17 9.81 -15.34
C LEU A 254 6.67 9.46 -15.45
N HIS A 255 7.13 8.32 -14.95
CA HIS A 255 8.52 7.91 -15.11
C HIS A 255 8.93 7.91 -16.60
N HIS A 256 8.12 7.37 -17.49
CA HIS A 256 8.37 7.42 -18.95
C HIS A 256 8.34 8.85 -19.53
N HIS A 257 7.53 9.75 -18.96
CA HIS A 257 7.55 11.15 -19.35
C HIS A 257 8.92 11.80 -19.11
N TYR A 258 9.57 11.48 -17.96
CA TYR A 258 10.89 12.02 -17.64
C TYR A 258 12.00 11.37 -18.47
N GLU A 259 11.91 10.08 -18.79
CA GLU A 259 12.83 9.42 -19.73
C GLU A 259 12.77 10.09 -21.11
N LEU A 260 11.57 10.33 -21.64
CA LEU A 260 11.37 11.04 -22.91
C LEU A 260 11.78 12.53 -22.87
N LYS A 261 12.00 13.09 -21.67
CA LYS A 261 12.66 14.39 -21.48
C LYS A 261 14.18 14.31 -21.47
N GLY A 262 14.75 13.11 -21.59
CA GLY A 262 16.20 12.88 -21.63
C GLY A 262 16.83 12.68 -20.25
N TRP A 263 16.04 12.36 -19.20
CA TRP A 263 16.63 11.98 -17.92
C TRP A 263 17.08 10.50 -17.98
N PRO A 264 18.31 10.19 -17.56
CA PRO A 264 18.75 8.80 -17.47
C PRO A 264 17.93 8.07 -16.40
N GLU A 265 17.64 6.80 -16.65
CA GLU A 265 16.80 5.93 -15.81
C GLU A 265 17.20 5.95 -14.32
N PRO A 266 18.50 5.78 -13.93
CA PRO A 266 18.88 5.82 -12.52
C PRO A 266 18.55 7.16 -11.82
N LYS A 267 18.55 8.26 -12.58
CA LYS A 267 18.19 9.58 -12.05
C LYS A 267 16.69 9.69 -11.76
N VAL A 268 15.85 9.09 -12.58
CA VAL A 268 14.40 9.02 -12.34
C VAL A 268 14.15 8.19 -11.09
N ILE A 269 14.70 6.98 -11.03
CA ILE A 269 14.55 6.03 -9.93
C ILE A 269 14.91 6.66 -8.58
N VAL A 270 16.12 7.19 -8.46
CA VAL A 270 16.62 7.78 -7.20
C VAL A 270 15.78 8.98 -6.75
N ARG A 271 15.32 9.82 -7.69
CA ARG A 271 14.46 10.97 -7.36
C ARG A 271 13.10 10.53 -6.83
N PHE A 272 12.52 9.48 -7.40
CA PHE A 272 11.26 8.93 -6.94
C PHE A 272 11.41 8.29 -5.54
N TRP A 273 12.54 7.64 -5.26
CA TRP A 273 12.87 7.16 -3.91
C TRP A 273 12.96 8.31 -2.90
N ILE A 274 13.66 9.40 -3.26
CA ILE A 274 13.76 10.57 -2.39
C ILE A 274 12.38 11.17 -2.11
N ILE A 275 11.53 11.31 -3.13
CA ILE A 275 10.16 11.79 -2.97
C ILE A 275 9.39 10.85 -2.02
N THR A 276 9.52 9.54 -2.18
CA THR A 276 8.85 8.57 -1.29
C THR A 276 9.34 8.73 0.15
N VAL A 277 10.64 8.88 0.40
CA VAL A 277 11.16 9.13 1.76
C VAL A 277 10.53 10.36 2.37
N ILE A 278 10.46 11.48 1.62
CA ILE A 278 9.82 12.72 2.10
C ILE A 278 8.35 12.49 2.44
N LEU A 279 7.60 11.81 1.55
CA LEU A 279 6.18 11.54 1.76
C LEU A 279 5.94 10.59 2.96
N VAL A 280 6.81 9.61 3.15
CA VAL A 280 6.78 8.72 4.33
C VAL A 280 7.04 9.51 5.61
N LEU A 281 8.02 10.42 5.63
CA LEU A 281 8.26 11.29 6.78
C LEU A 281 7.07 12.21 7.07
N VAL A 282 6.41 12.74 6.05
CA VAL A 282 5.16 13.53 6.20
C VAL A 282 4.04 12.66 6.78
N GLY A 283 3.87 11.43 6.31
CA GLY A 283 2.90 10.49 6.87
C GLY A 283 3.18 10.17 8.34
N LEU A 284 4.42 9.85 8.69
CA LEU A 284 4.82 9.58 10.08
C LEU A 284 4.68 10.81 10.99
N ALA A 285 4.89 12.02 10.45
CA ALA A 285 4.69 13.25 11.20
C ALA A 285 3.24 13.44 11.68
N SER A 286 2.26 12.83 10.99
CA SER A 286 0.84 12.87 11.41
C SER A 286 0.64 12.31 12.81
N LEU A 287 1.41 11.30 13.24
CA LEU A 287 1.39 10.75 14.60
C LEU A 287 1.72 11.83 15.64
N LYS A 288 2.78 12.61 15.41
CA LYS A 288 3.22 13.64 16.37
C LYS A 288 2.28 14.83 16.42
N ILE A 289 1.73 15.24 15.30
CA ILE A 289 0.80 16.39 15.24
C ILE A 289 -0.46 16.11 16.05
N ARG A 290 -0.96 14.88 16.05
CA ARG A 290 -2.09 14.46 16.89
C ARG A 290 -1.77 14.52 18.38
N CYS A 291 -0.57 14.11 18.80
CA CYS A 291 -0.10 14.13 20.18
C CYS A 291 -0.06 15.54 20.78
N VAL A 292 0.53 16.51 20.09
CA VAL A 292 0.69 17.89 20.60
C VAL A 292 -0.64 18.53 20.94
N ARG A 293 -1.70 18.27 20.17
CA ARG A 293 -3.03 18.81 20.47
C ARG A 293 -3.70 18.17 21.70
N SER A 294 -3.35 16.94 22.09
CA SER A 294 -3.94 16.28 23.27
C SER A 294 -3.44 16.88 24.58
N THR A 295 -2.16 17.22 24.66
CA THR A 295 -1.56 17.81 25.87
C THR A 295 -2.08 19.19 26.21
N THR A 296 -2.42 20.01 25.21
CA THR A 296 -3.02 21.35 25.43
C THR A 296 -4.46 21.27 25.93
N SER A 297 -5.26 20.31 25.43
CA SER A 297 -6.67 20.15 25.89
C SER A 297 -6.76 19.61 27.32
N THR A 298 -5.88 18.69 27.70
CA THR A 298 -5.88 18.13 29.07
C THR A 298 -5.33 19.12 30.11
N ARG A 299 -4.36 19.96 29.73
CA ARG A 299 -3.91 21.08 30.59
C ARG A 299 -4.99 22.14 30.79
N ALA A 300 -5.71 22.53 29.76
CA ALA A 300 -6.81 23.49 29.88
C ALA A 300 -7.92 22.96 30.82
N LYS A 301 -8.32 21.70 30.69
CA LYS A 301 -9.33 21.11 31.58
C LYS A 301 -8.89 21.02 33.05
N ARG A 302 -7.60 20.76 33.34
CA ARG A 302 -7.08 20.78 34.71
C ARG A 302 -7.03 22.17 35.34
N TRP A 303 -6.89 23.25 34.56
CA TRP A 303 -6.95 24.62 35.08
C TRP A 303 -8.38 25.06 35.40
N PHE A 304 -9.38 24.60 34.64
CA PHE A 304 -10.80 24.91 34.91
C PHE A 304 -11.45 24.06 36.01
N SER A 305 -10.85 22.94 36.42
CA SER A 305 -11.37 22.13 37.53
C SER A 305 -10.73 22.46 38.91
N ALA A 306 -9.80 23.42 38.95
CA ALA A 306 -9.12 23.88 40.15
C ALA A 306 -9.60 25.25 40.62
N TRP A 307 -10.66 25.78 40.06
CA TRP A 307 -11.47 26.91 40.50
C TRP A 307 -12.92 26.43 40.68
#